data_41ffe5b39d65b1cba6fdf8f7f3926df3
#
_entry.id   41ffe5b39d65b1cba6fdf8f7f3926df3
#
_cell.length_a   1.000
_cell.length_b   1.000
_cell.length_c   1.000
_cell.angle_alpha   90.00
_cell.angle_beta   90.00
_cell.angle_gamma   90.00
#
_symmetry.space_group_name_H-M   'P 1'
#
loop_
_entity.id
_entity.type
_entity.pdbx_description
1 polymer ?
#
loop_
_entity_poly.entity_id
_entity_poly.type
_entity_poly.pdbx_seq_one_letter_code
_entity_poly.pdbx_strand_id
1 'polypeptide(L)'
;MEVFKDARAAAAFSPDKMKKVNLFDSERMFCDVYGLQPGQEQTAHAHAGSDKVYFILDGVGHFRIGEEEREVGDGYAVFAPAGQSHAVRNPGPAPLTVLVFMAPKPA
;
A
#
# COMPACT_ATOMS: atom_id res chain seq x y z
N MET A 1 -23.94 1.51 3.46
CA MET A 1 -22.46 1.34 3.45
C MET A 1 -21.94 1.30 4.87
N GLU A 2 -21.13 0.33 5.17
CA GLU A 2 -20.41 0.27 6.44
C GLU A 2 -19.25 1.25 6.42
N VAL A 3 -19.21 2.16 7.39
CA VAL A 3 -18.19 3.22 7.43
C VAL A 3 -17.13 3.02 8.50
N PHE A 4 -17.22 1.94 9.26
CA PHE A 4 -16.21 1.55 10.27
C PHE A 4 -15.67 0.17 9.90
N LYS A 5 -14.38 0.07 9.64
CA LYS A 5 -13.73 -1.19 9.27
C LYS A 5 -12.39 -1.34 9.99
N ASP A 6 -12.15 -2.53 10.50
CA ASP A 6 -10.87 -2.88 11.09
C ASP A 6 -9.91 -3.27 9.95
N ALA A 7 -8.98 -2.39 9.64
CA ALA A 7 -8.06 -2.58 8.52
C ALA A 7 -7.16 -3.82 8.69
N ARG A 8 -6.71 -4.09 9.91
CA ARG A 8 -5.89 -5.29 10.16
C ARG A 8 -6.71 -6.57 9.97
N ALA A 9 -7.94 -6.57 10.48
CA ALA A 9 -8.82 -7.73 10.35
C ALA A 9 -9.23 -7.98 8.89
N ALA A 10 -9.35 -6.92 8.10
CA ALA A 10 -9.71 -7.01 6.68
C ALA A 10 -8.55 -7.47 5.79
N ALA A 11 -7.32 -7.33 6.25
CA ALA A 11 -6.15 -7.71 5.46
C ALA A 11 -6.18 -9.19 5.11
N ALA A 12 -5.78 -9.50 3.88
CA ALA A 12 -5.71 -10.87 3.39
C ALA A 12 -4.38 -11.09 2.69
N PHE A 13 -3.95 -12.34 2.63
CA PHE A 13 -2.68 -12.73 2.05
C PHE A 13 -2.90 -13.88 1.08
N SER A 14 -2.07 -13.95 0.06
CA SER A 14 -2.09 -15.03 -0.93
C SER A 14 -0.68 -15.59 -1.07
N PRO A 15 -0.51 -16.92 -1.27
CA PRO A 15 0.81 -17.48 -1.52
C PRO A 15 1.39 -17.09 -2.88
N ASP A 16 0.55 -16.66 -3.82
CA ASP A 16 0.97 -16.42 -5.20
C ASP A 16 1.45 -14.99 -5.44
N LYS A 17 0.83 -14.01 -4.82
CA LYS A 17 1.14 -12.59 -5.01
C LYS A 17 0.53 -11.74 -3.91
N MET A 18 0.95 -10.49 -3.81
CA MET A 18 0.33 -9.55 -2.88
C MET A 18 -1.18 -9.48 -3.10
N LYS A 19 -1.90 -9.25 -2.01
CA LYS A 19 -3.36 -9.15 -2.04
C LYS A 19 -3.80 -7.73 -1.69
N LYS A 20 -4.74 -7.21 -2.45
CA LYS A 20 -5.38 -5.92 -2.18
C LYS A 20 -6.83 -6.16 -1.76
N VAL A 21 -7.22 -5.57 -0.64
CA VAL A 21 -8.61 -5.61 -0.18
C VAL A 21 -9.13 -4.18 -0.13
N ASN A 22 -10.17 -3.89 -0.87
CA ASN A 22 -10.77 -2.55 -0.85
C ASN A 22 -11.58 -2.37 0.42
N LEU A 23 -11.34 -1.28 1.15
CA LEU A 23 -12.09 -0.90 2.34
C LEU A 23 -13.18 0.12 1.99
N PHE A 24 -12.79 1.20 1.32
CA PHE A 24 -13.69 2.29 0.97
C PHE A 24 -13.42 2.74 -0.46
N ASP A 25 -14.49 3.11 -1.13
CA ASP A 25 -14.42 3.58 -2.51
C ASP A 25 -15.45 4.69 -2.72
N SER A 26 -15.03 5.76 -3.39
CA SER A 26 -15.89 6.86 -3.76
C SER A 26 -15.46 7.41 -5.11
N GLU A 27 -16.13 8.45 -5.60
CA GLU A 27 -15.70 9.11 -6.84
C GLU A 27 -14.38 9.84 -6.70
N ARG A 28 -13.98 10.19 -5.46
CA ARG A 28 -12.82 11.03 -5.18
C ARG A 28 -11.58 10.26 -4.76
N MET A 29 -11.77 9.12 -4.10
CA MET A 29 -10.66 8.36 -3.53
C MET A 29 -11.01 6.90 -3.35
N PHE A 30 -9.99 6.08 -3.14
CA PHE A 30 -10.19 4.75 -2.58
C PHE A 30 -9.19 4.53 -1.43
N CYS A 31 -9.57 3.62 -0.55
CA CYS A 31 -8.75 3.18 0.57
C CYS A 31 -8.70 1.66 0.56
N ASP A 32 -7.50 1.11 0.45
CA ASP A 32 -7.25 -0.33 0.42
C ASP A 32 -6.37 -0.75 1.59
N VAL A 33 -6.39 -2.03 1.91
CA VAL A 33 -5.33 -2.64 2.71
C VAL A 33 -4.63 -3.70 1.85
N TYR A 34 -3.28 -3.63 1.85
CA TYR A 34 -2.44 -4.57 1.12
C TYR A 34 -1.86 -5.59 2.09
N GLY A 35 -1.88 -6.86 1.70
CA GLY A 35 -1.17 -7.92 2.40
C GLY A 35 -0.07 -8.47 1.51
N LEU A 36 1.17 -8.45 2.00
CA LEU A 36 2.33 -8.98 1.29
C LEU A 36 3.01 -10.04 2.15
N GLN A 37 3.12 -11.25 1.63
CA GLN A 37 3.96 -12.28 2.23
C GLN A 37 5.45 -11.96 1.96
N PRO A 38 6.40 -12.52 2.72
CA PRO A 38 7.81 -12.29 2.45
C PRO A 38 8.18 -12.54 0.99
N GLY A 39 8.90 -11.61 0.39
CA GLY A 39 9.34 -11.67 -1.00
C GLY A 39 8.35 -11.13 -2.03
N GLN A 40 7.11 -10.88 -1.63
CA GLN A 40 6.12 -10.32 -2.54
C GLN A 40 6.30 -8.81 -2.71
N GLU A 41 5.88 -8.31 -3.86
CA GLU A 41 6.06 -6.89 -4.19
C GLU A 41 4.91 -6.36 -5.04
N GLN A 42 4.74 -5.05 -4.99
CA GLN A 42 4.05 -4.30 -6.01
C GLN A 42 5.13 -3.64 -6.86
N THR A 43 5.19 -4.02 -8.14
CA THR A 43 6.23 -3.54 -9.06
C THR A 43 6.08 -2.05 -9.30
N ALA A 44 7.20 -1.41 -9.69
CA ALA A 44 7.25 0.03 -9.91
C ALA A 44 6.23 0.47 -10.96
N HIS A 45 5.46 1.48 -10.63
CA HIS A 45 4.48 2.10 -11.51
C HIS A 45 4.27 3.55 -11.09
N ALA A 46 3.56 4.31 -11.90
CA ALA A 46 3.26 5.71 -11.62
C ALA A 46 1.82 6.03 -12.01
N HIS A 47 1.22 6.99 -11.30
CA HIS A 47 -0.10 7.52 -11.61
C HIS A 47 0.02 9.02 -11.81
N ALA A 48 -0.22 9.48 -13.03
CA ALA A 48 0.05 10.86 -13.42
C ALA A 48 -0.79 11.89 -12.65
N GLY A 49 -2.00 11.54 -12.28
CA GLY A 49 -2.94 12.48 -11.67
C GLY A 49 -3.34 12.18 -10.24
N SER A 50 -2.70 11.22 -9.57
CA SER A 50 -3.12 10.79 -8.23
C SER A 50 -1.95 10.75 -7.27
N ASP A 51 -2.18 11.27 -6.07
CA ASP A 51 -1.28 11.09 -4.95
C ASP A 51 -1.62 9.79 -4.23
N LYS A 52 -0.61 9.12 -3.69
CA LYS A 52 -0.77 7.87 -2.97
C LYS A 52 -0.07 7.93 -1.63
N VAL A 53 -0.74 7.42 -0.60
CA VAL A 53 -0.14 7.30 0.73
C VAL A 53 -0.18 5.85 1.15
N TYR A 54 0.94 5.35 1.64
CA TYR A 54 1.05 4.06 2.31
C TYR A 54 1.24 4.31 3.80
N PHE A 55 0.54 3.57 4.63
CA PHE A 55 0.73 3.60 6.07
C PHE A 55 0.93 2.17 6.57
N ILE A 56 2.08 1.88 7.17
CA ILE A 56 2.40 0.52 7.60
C ILE A 56 1.69 0.22 8.91
N LEU A 57 0.84 -0.80 8.88
CA LEU A 57 0.14 -1.29 10.07
C LEU A 57 0.98 -2.33 10.79
N ASP A 58 1.57 -3.28 10.07
CA ASP A 58 2.36 -4.36 10.64
C ASP A 58 3.47 -4.77 9.67
N GLY A 59 4.67 -4.95 10.18
CA GLY A 59 5.80 -5.48 9.42
C GLY A 59 6.77 -4.42 8.93
N VAL A 60 7.61 -4.80 7.99
CA VAL A 60 8.63 -3.92 7.39
C VAL A 60 8.43 -3.92 5.88
N GLY A 61 8.40 -2.75 5.30
CA GLY A 61 8.33 -2.59 3.85
C GLY A 61 9.58 -1.91 3.30
N HIS A 62 10.05 -2.39 2.17
CA HIS A 62 11.07 -1.71 1.38
C HIS A 62 10.36 -0.89 0.31
N PHE A 63 10.45 0.42 0.42
CA PHE A 63 9.77 1.35 -0.48
C PHE A 63 10.77 2.03 -1.40
N ARG A 64 10.34 2.24 -2.63
CA ARG A 64 11.04 3.10 -3.57
C ARG A 64 10.08 4.15 -4.09
N ILE A 65 10.40 5.43 -3.86
CA ILE A 65 9.62 6.56 -4.33
C ILE A 65 10.55 7.43 -5.19
N GLY A 66 10.33 7.43 -6.51
CA GLY A 66 11.30 8.02 -7.42
C GLY A 66 12.64 7.31 -7.29
N GLU A 67 13.68 8.05 -6.87
CA GLU A 67 15.01 7.49 -6.66
C GLU A 67 15.32 7.19 -5.19
N GLU A 68 14.43 7.56 -4.28
CA GLU A 68 14.62 7.27 -2.86
C GLU A 68 14.17 5.85 -2.53
N GLU A 69 15.01 5.12 -1.82
CA GLU A 69 14.71 3.79 -1.31
C GLU A 69 14.96 3.74 0.18
N ARG A 70 14.04 3.10 0.91
CA ARG A 70 14.17 2.98 2.35
C ARG A 70 13.33 1.82 2.88
N GLU A 71 13.87 1.12 3.89
CA GLU A 71 13.09 0.18 4.67
C GLU A 71 12.50 0.89 5.89
N VAL A 72 11.20 0.75 6.10
CA VAL A 72 10.49 1.37 7.22
C VAL A 72 9.48 0.38 7.79
N GLY A 73 9.16 0.56 9.06
CA GLY A 73 8.30 -0.36 9.81
C GLY A 73 6.99 0.26 10.27
N ASP A 74 6.37 -0.39 11.24
CA ASP A 74 5.06 0.00 11.79
C ASP A 74 4.98 1.49 12.10
N GLY A 75 3.89 2.11 11.69
CA GLY A 75 3.63 3.51 11.98
C GLY A 75 4.24 4.51 11.00
N TYR A 76 5.05 4.06 10.04
CA TYR A 76 5.55 4.94 9.01
C TYR A 76 4.51 5.20 7.94
N ALA A 77 4.40 6.48 7.55
CA ALA A 77 3.66 6.89 6.37
C ALA A 77 4.66 7.16 5.24
N VAL A 78 4.33 6.71 4.03
CA VAL A 78 5.16 6.90 2.84
C VAL A 78 4.31 7.58 1.77
N PHE A 79 4.81 8.67 1.21
CA PHE A 79 4.10 9.45 0.22
C PHE A 79 4.65 9.24 -1.18
N ALA A 80 3.78 8.88 -2.09
CA ALA A 80 4.08 8.80 -3.52
C ALA A 80 3.31 9.90 -4.25
N PRO A 81 3.94 11.05 -4.50
CA PRO A 81 3.28 12.14 -5.20
C PRO A 81 2.93 11.77 -6.64
N ALA A 82 1.90 12.42 -7.17
CA ALA A 82 1.46 12.22 -8.55
C ALA A 82 2.64 12.29 -9.52
N GLY A 83 2.70 11.34 -10.45
CA GLY A 83 3.74 11.26 -11.47
C GLY A 83 5.02 10.56 -11.04
N GLN A 84 5.24 10.35 -9.75
CA GLN A 84 6.44 9.64 -9.29
C GLN A 84 6.24 8.14 -9.35
N SER A 85 7.25 7.45 -9.86
CA SER A 85 7.30 5.99 -9.83
C SER A 85 7.39 5.52 -8.37
N HIS A 86 6.65 4.48 -8.02
CA HIS A 86 6.66 3.95 -6.66
C HIS A 86 6.53 2.42 -6.68
N ALA A 87 7.14 1.78 -5.70
CA ALA A 87 7.12 0.35 -5.51
C ALA A 87 7.23 0.01 -4.03
N VAL A 88 6.71 -1.14 -3.65
CA VAL A 88 6.88 -1.68 -2.30
C VAL A 88 7.17 -3.17 -2.38
N ARG A 89 8.08 -3.63 -1.54
CA ARG A 89 8.44 -5.04 -1.41
C ARG A 89 8.47 -5.42 0.06
N ASN A 90 8.01 -6.63 0.37
CA ASN A 90 8.21 -7.20 1.70
C ASN A 90 9.55 -7.94 1.73
N PRO A 91 10.56 -7.41 2.44
CA PRO A 91 11.85 -8.09 2.53
C PRO A 91 11.81 -9.33 3.44
N GLY A 92 10.72 -9.54 4.18
CA GLY A 92 10.59 -10.58 5.18
C GLY A 92 11.26 -10.20 6.50
N PRO A 93 11.27 -11.11 7.49
CA PRO A 93 10.67 -12.45 7.47
C PRO A 93 9.17 -12.49 7.80
N ALA A 94 8.59 -11.39 8.29
CA ALA A 94 7.18 -11.35 8.71
C ALA A 94 6.25 -10.85 7.59
N PRO A 95 4.95 -11.17 7.66
CA PRO A 95 3.98 -10.56 6.75
C PRO A 95 3.94 -9.04 6.89
N LEU A 96 3.64 -8.35 5.80
CA LEU A 96 3.54 -6.89 5.74
C LEU A 96 2.09 -6.50 5.46
N THR A 97 1.53 -5.64 6.31
CA THR A 97 0.19 -5.09 6.14
C THR A 97 0.27 -3.59 6.00
N VAL A 98 -0.24 -3.06 4.90
CA VAL A 98 -0.14 -1.64 4.56
C VAL A 98 -1.51 -1.08 4.22
N LEU A 99 -1.89 0.00 4.91
CA LEU A 99 -3.07 0.78 4.55
C LEU A 99 -2.69 1.74 3.43
N VAL A 100 -3.52 1.83 2.41
CA VAL A 100 -3.20 2.62 1.21
C VAL A 100 -4.40 3.47 0.83
N PHE A 101 -4.18 4.76 0.60
CA PHE A 101 -5.19 5.59 -0.04
C PHE A 101 -4.61 6.33 -1.23
N MET A 102 -5.49 6.59 -2.18
CA MET A 102 -5.15 7.31 -3.40
C MET A 102 -6.23 8.34 -3.70
N ALA A 103 -5.80 9.57 -3.98
CA ALA A 103 -6.70 10.67 -4.31
C ALA A 103 -6.00 11.68 -5.24
N PRO A 104 -6.72 12.27 -6.20
CA PRO A 104 -8.02 11.82 -6.66
C PRO A 104 -7.97 10.40 -7.20
N LYS A 105 -9.11 9.74 -7.21
CA LYS A 105 -9.20 8.36 -7.71
C LYS A 105 -8.73 8.31 -9.17
N PRO A 106 -7.83 7.37 -9.52
CA PRO A 106 -7.42 7.22 -10.92
C PRO A 106 -8.61 6.89 -11.82
N ALA A 107 -8.60 7.46 -12.99
CA ALA A 107 -9.64 7.24 -14.00
C ALA A 107 -9.63 5.79 -14.53
#